data_c439c8e5d02278a07381a8021b3bf0bd
#
_entry.id   c439c8e5d02278a07381a8021b3bf0bd
#
_cell.length_a   1.000
_cell.length_b   1.000
_cell.length_c   1.000
_cell.angle_alpha   90.00
_cell.angle_beta   90.00
_cell.angle_gamma   90.00
#
_symmetry.space_group_name_H-M   'P 1'
#
loop_
_entity.id
_entity.type
_entity.pdbx_description
1 polymer ?
#
loop_
_entity_poly.entity_id
_entity_poly.type
_entity_poly.pdbx_seq_one_letter_code
_entity_poly.pdbx_strand_id
1 'polypeptide(L)'
;MINKLVRRSAVVATVLSLGFAAGCGGASDTGETGEAAADGATSAKPEINDPAVTAAALRTADPCALLGEETFADVGTVVEDSVHEVEWGSCSAEVEDSAGKTVEFTLRLGSNLVSTDEANEQVEGLPMEVDSDDPETCWVSVVTSHEYTMGIEFQASYEGGGDACGPAKTAMQKVVQALHKEPEQYEKLPGTTIELDPCATVDMALITETLGTEPPLEPQNLHECDMWAEGSGAYPLVKVGFYLGIEPDPAEGEAVDLGNGVSAVRGVEDLEVGCTVEWQHIKSPRDDEADTYGENVYVTFRAEEGTGVDHTAACDKATKLAQNLVSKLPKA
;
A
#
# COMPACT_ATOMS: atom_id res chain seq x y z
N MET A 1 -36.57 -13.11 -23.45
CA MET A 1 -36.59 -14.53 -23.80
C MET A 1 -35.26 -15.08 -23.38
N ILE A 2 -35.16 -15.56 -22.18
CA ILE A 2 -35.17 -16.95 -21.68
C ILE A 2 -34.14 -17.84 -22.41
N ASN A 3 -33.03 -18.15 -21.71
CA ASN A 3 -32.72 -19.55 -21.42
C ASN A 3 -31.68 -19.68 -20.30
N LYS A 4 -32.14 -20.20 -19.17
CA LYS A 4 -31.30 -20.73 -18.09
C LYS A 4 -30.76 -22.10 -18.52
N LEU A 5 -29.48 -22.35 -18.34
CA LEU A 5 -28.94 -23.72 -18.29
C LEU A 5 -28.18 -23.93 -16.97
N VAL A 6 -28.90 -24.64 -16.09
CA VAL A 6 -28.34 -25.19 -14.84
C VAL A 6 -27.57 -26.46 -15.20
N ARG A 7 -26.29 -26.54 -14.90
CA ARG A 7 -25.53 -27.80 -14.85
C ARG A 7 -25.18 -28.14 -13.40
N ARG A 8 -25.86 -29.17 -12.91
CA ARG A 8 -25.51 -29.89 -11.69
C ARG A 8 -24.35 -30.83 -12.00
N SER A 9 -23.30 -30.77 -11.22
CA SER A 9 -22.25 -31.80 -11.22
C SER A 9 -22.20 -32.45 -9.84
N ALA A 10 -22.26 -33.77 -9.88
CA ALA A 10 -22.36 -34.64 -8.72
C ALA A 10 -20.99 -34.84 -8.07
N VAL A 11 -21.01 -34.85 -6.74
CA VAL A 11 -19.90 -35.22 -5.87
C VAL A 11 -19.81 -36.75 -5.85
N VAL A 12 -18.65 -37.31 -6.14
CA VAL A 12 -18.29 -38.69 -5.84
C VAL A 12 -17.29 -38.71 -4.70
N ALA A 13 -17.75 -39.17 -3.54
CA ALA A 13 -16.92 -39.47 -2.39
C ALA A 13 -16.30 -40.86 -2.56
N THR A 14 -14.99 -40.96 -2.49
CA THR A 14 -14.30 -42.26 -2.38
C THR A 14 -13.57 -42.31 -1.05
N VAL A 15 -14.10 -43.14 -0.16
CA VAL A 15 -13.51 -43.54 1.11
C VAL A 15 -12.60 -44.76 0.86
N LEU A 16 -11.34 -44.67 1.26
CA LEU A 16 -10.49 -45.88 1.41
C LEU A 16 -9.82 -45.83 2.79
N SER A 17 -10.21 -46.81 3.57
CA SER A 17 -9.70 -47.15 4.90
C SER A 17 -8.67 -48.29 4.83
N LEU A 18 -7.89 -48.37 5.91
CA LEU A 18 -7.19 -49.54 6.48
C LEU A 18 -5.70 -49.72 6.23
N GLY A 19 -5.01 -49.82 7.38
CA GLY A 19 -3.74 -50.49 7.50
C GLY A 19 -3.05 -50.30 8.85
N PHE A 20 -3.56 -50.94 9.93
CA PHE A 20 -2.82 -51.14 11.18
C PHE A 20 -1.68 -52.15 10.97
N ALA A 21 -0.49 -51.86 11.48
CA ALA A 21 0.50 -52.85 11.83
C ALA A 21 1.20 -52.45 13.13
N ALA A 22 0.86 -53.15 14.16
CA ALA A 22 1.57 -53.18 15.45
C ALA A 22 2.84 -54.04 15.34
N GLY A 23 3.95 -53.56 15.82
CA GLY A 23 5.19 -54.30 15.99
C GLY A 23 5.84 -53.93 17.32
N CYS A 24 5.65 -54.77 18.35
CA CYS A 24 6.40 -54.76 19.61
C CYS A 24 7.73 -55.46 19.44
N GLY A 25 8.77 -54.96 20.12
CA GLY A 25 9.86 -55.80 20.56
C GLY A 25 11.23 -55.13 20.71
N GLY A 26 11.77 -55.11 21.93
CA GLY A 26 13.20 -55.15 22.19
C GLY A 26 13.81 -53.99 22.95
N ALA A 27 14.06 -54.24 24.20
CA ALA A 27 14.78 -53.41 25.20
C ALA A 27 16.30 -53.47 25.03
N SER A 28 16.95 -52.47 25.60
CA SER A 28 18.37 -52.33 26.07
C SER A 28 19.25 -51.48 25.16
N ASP A 29 19.84 -50.44 25.55
CA ASP A 29 20.79 -50.10 26.56
C ASP A 29 21.35 -48.68 26.37
N THR A 30 21.55 -47.97 27.39
CA THR A 30 22.43 -46.83 27.70
C THR A 30 23.22 -46.17 26.56
N GLY A 31 22.95 -44.86 26.37
CA GLY A 31 23.82 -43.93 25.62
C GLY A 31 23.29 -42.52 25.75
N GLU A 32 23.67 -41.82 26.82
CA GLU A 32 23.47 -40.39 27.02
C GLU A 32 24.29 -39.61 26.01
N THR A 33 23.66 -39.13 24.98
CA THR A 33 24.19 -38.02 24.17
C THR A 33 23.06 -37.00 24.01
N GLY A 34 23.27 -35.88 24.70
CA GLY A 34 22.36 -34.72 24.61
C GLY A 34 22.17 -34.28 23.14
N GLU A 35 21.00 -34.52 22.64
CA GLU A 35 20.51 -33.87 21.46
C GLU A 35 20.17 -32.44 21.86
N ALA A 36 21.11 -31.53 21.57
CA ALA A 36 20.85 -30.12 21.62
C ALA A 36 19.68 -29.87 20.66
N ALA A 37 18.54 -29.48 21.23
CA ALA A 37 17.49 -28.85 20.48
C ALA A 37 18.16 -27.70 19.74
N ALA A 38 18.22 -27.81 18.41
CA ALA A 38 18.51 -26.67 17.56
C ALA A 38 17.32 -25.73 17.75
N ASP A 39 17.47 -24.76 18.66
CA ASP A 39 16.68 -23.56 18.64
C ASP A 39 16.78 -23.03 17.21
N GLY A 40 15.66 -23.08 16.50
CA GLY A 40 15.51 -22.40 15.24
C GLY A 40 15.61 -20.89 15.51
N ALA A 41 16.84 -20.40 15.59
CA ALA A 41 17.09 -18.97 15.51
C ALA A 41 16.59 -18.55 14.14
N THR A 42 15.41 -17.97 14.08
CA THR A 42 14.95 -17.19 12.95
C THR A 42 15.99 -16.10 12.79
N SER A 43 16.88 -16.26 11.81
CA SER A 43 17.90 -15.26 11.50
C SER A 43 17.13 -14.00 11.10
N ALA A 44 17.14 -12.98 11.94
CA ALA A 44 16.57 -11.69 11.59
C ALA A 44 17.20 -11.25 10.26
N LYS A 45 16.39 -10.83 9.30
CA LYS A 45 16.88 -10.30 8.03
C LYS A 45 17.78 -9.09 8.33
N PRO A 46 18.88 -8.90 7.58
CA PRO A 46 19.72 -7.72 7.77
C PRO A 46 18.91 -6.46 7.54
N GLU A 47 19.07 -5.49 8.43
CA GLU A 47 18.46 -4.16 8.29
C GLU A 47 18.93 -3.49 7.00
N ILE A 48 17.99 -2.87 6.28
CA ILE A 48 18.28 -2.10 5.07
C ILE A 48 18.61 -0.67 5.51
N ASN A 49 19.88 -0.30 5.37
CA ASN A 49 20.41 1.00 5.80
C ASN A 49 20.81 1.86 4.59
N ASP A 50 19.88 2.08 3.68
CA ASP A 50 20.07 2.92 2.50
C ASP A 50 19.31 4.24 2.66
N PRO A 51 20.00 5.40 2.78
CA PRO A 51 19.33 6.67 3.02
C PRO A 51 18.48 7.16 1.85
N ALA A 52 18.73 6.68 0.62
CA ALA A 52 17.99 7.08 -0.57
C ALA A 52 16.60 6.46 -0.66
N VAL A 53 16.37 5.33 0.04
CA VAL A 53 15.11 4.59 -0.02
C VAL A 53 14.40 4.50 1.34
N THR A 54 14.74 5.38 2.27
CA THR A 54 13.97 5.50 3.52
C THR A 54 12.56 6.00 3.22
N ALA A 55 11.58 5.66 4.06
CA ALA A 55 10.21 6.15 3.91
C ALA A 55 10.14 7.69 3.79
N ALA A 56 10.97 8.41 4.54
CA ALA A 56 11.04 9.87 4.47
C ALA A 56 11.59 10.39 3.13
N ALA A 57 12.60 9.72 2.56
CA ALA A 57 13.16 10.09 1.26
C ALA A 57 12.19 9.80 0.12
N LEU A 58 11.56 8.62 0.14
CA LEU A 58 10.60 8.22 -0.88
C LEU A 58 9.32 9.05 -0.85
N ARG A 59 8.88 9.48 0.34
CA ARG A 59 7.64 10.25 0.51
C ARG A 59 7.62 11.55 -0.27
N THR A 60 8.76 12.19 -0.43
CA THR A 60 8.87 13.48 -1.11
C THR A 60 9.43 13.39 -2.53
N ALA A 61 9.93 12.22 -2.96
CA ALA A 61 10.41 12.02 -4.32
C ALA A 61 9.24 12.02 -5.31
N ASP A 62 9.39 12.74 -6.42
CA ASP A 62 8.41 12.75 -7.50
C ASP A 62 8.56 11.49 -8.37
N PRO A 63 7.62 10.54 -8.33
CA PRO A 63 7.71 9.33 -9.13
C PRO A 63 7.61 9.60 -10.63
N CYS A 64 6.94 10.66 -11.06
CA CYS A 64 6.82 10.99 -12.47
C CYS A 64 8.14 11.50 -13.05
N ALA A 65 8.93 12.22 -12.27
CA ALA A 65 10.27 12.62 -12.67
C ALA A 65 11.23 11.42 -12.83
N LEU A 66 10.93 10.29 -12.17
CA LEU A 66 11.68 9.04 -12.31
C LEU A 66 11.32 8.26 -13.58
N LEU A 67 10.18 8.55 -14.24
CA LEU A 67 9.71 7.86 -15.44
C LEU A 67 10.07 8.59 -16.74
N GLY A 68 11.24 9.24 -16.77
CA GLY A 68 11.74 9.95 -17.94
C GLY A 68 12.49 9.07 -18.95
N GLU A 69 12.98 9.71 -20.02
CA GLU A 69 13.75 9.05 -21.10
C GLU A 69 14.95 8.25 -20.61
N GLU A 70 15.64 8.69 -19.55
CA GLU A 70 16.82 7.99 -19.01
C GLU A 70 16.46 6.63 -18.43
N THR A 71 15.28 6.53 -17.79
CA THR A 71 14.79 5.28 -17.20
C THR A 71 14.46 4.24 -18.27
N PHE A 72 13.91 4.69 -19.39
CA PHE A 72 13.47 3.81 -20.46
C PHE A 72 14.41 3.72 -21.65
N ALA A 73 15.62 4.32 -21.59
CA ALA A 73 16.59 4.35 -22.70
C ALA A 73 16.95 2.97 -23.26
N ASP A 74 16.96 1.93 -22.42
CA ASP A 74 17.26 0.55 -22.81
C ASP A 74 15.97 -0.29 -23.04
N VAL A 75 14.78 0.31 -22.93
CA VAL A 75 13.47 -0.34 -23.09
C VAL A 75 12.78 0.15 -24.37
N GLY A 76 12.68 1.46 -24.56
CA GLY A 76 11.95 2.05 -25.67
C GLY A 76 11.91 3.55 -25.60
N THR A 77 10.89 4.13 -26.24
CA THR A 77 10.65 5.58 -26.27
C THR A 77 9.38 5.89 -25.49
N VAL A 78 9.45 6.81 -24.54
CA VAL A 78 8.27 7.27 -23.79
C VAL A 78 7.29 7.92 -24.77
N VAL A 79 6.04 7.51 -24.70
CA VAL A 79 4.95 8.09 -25.51
C VAL A 79 4.68 9.52 -25.01
N GLU A 80 4.57 10.46 -25.93
CA GLU A 80 4.31 11.87 -25.61
C GLU A 80 3.00 12.00 -24.78
N ASP A 81 3.05 12.81 -23.72
CA ASP A 81 1.93 13.06 -22.80
C ASP A 81 1.38 11.83 -22.04
N SER A 82 2.09 10.69 -22.06
CA SER A 82 1.65 9.48 -21.34
C SER A 82 2.06 9.46 -19.87
N VAL A 83 3.08 10.22 -19.47
CA VAL A 83 3.52 10.28 -18.07
C VAL A 83 2.52 11.07 -17.26
N HIS A 84 1.90 10.42 -16.29
CA HIS A 84 0.90 11.07 -15.43
C HIS A 84 0.90 10.51 -14.01
N GLU A 85 0.65 11.40 -13.06
CA GLU A 85 0.48 11.03 -11.65
C GLU A 85 -0.82 10.25 -11.46
N VAL A 86 -0.75 9.11 -10.76
CA VAL A 86 -1.92 8.30 -10.39
C VAL A 86 -2.42 8.70 -9.00
N GLU A 87 -1.48 8.78 -8.08
CA GLU A 87 -1.67 9.22 -6.69
C GLU A 87 -0.31 9.61 -6.11
N TRP A 88 -0.24 10.18 -4.92
CA TRP A 88 1.05 10.44 -4.29
C TRP A 88 1.91 9.19 -4.18
N GLY A 89 3.16 9.34 -4.61
CA GLY A 89 4.11 8.22 -4.68
C GLY A 89 3.89 7.28 -5.86
N SER A 90 2.92 7.54 -6.75
CA SER A 90 2.60 6.66 -7.88
C SER A 90 2.48 7.42 -9.20
N CYS A 91 3.15 6.92 -10.23
CA CYS A 91 3.11 7.48 -11.58
C CYS A 91 3.07 6.39 -12.64
N SER A 92 2.34 6.64 -13.73
CA SER A 92 2.28 5.75 -14.89
C SER A 92 2.89 6.40 -16.12
N ALA A 93 3.42 5.57 -17.03
CA ALA A 93 3.95 5.97 -18.32
C ALA A 93 3.73 4.87 -19.36
N GLU A 94 3.52 5.25 -20.61
CA GLU A 94 3.53 4.33 -21.74
C GLU A 94 4.86 4.46 -22.49
N VAL A 95 5.41 3.30 -22.91
CA VAL A 95 6.67 3.21 -23.63
C VAL A 95 6.48 2.36 -24.88
N GLU A 96 6.83 2.90 -26.04
CA GLU A 96 6.87 2.12 -27.29
C GLU A 96 8.23 1.42 -27.41
N ASP A 97 8.21 0.09 -27.45
CA ASP A 97 9.40 -0.72 -27.64
C ASP A 97 9.94 -0.65 -29.07
N SER A 98 11.11 -1.24 -29.33
CA SER A 98 11.74 -1.24 -30.65
C SER A 98 10.95 -2.00 -31.73
N ALA A 99 9.92 -2.76 -31.35
CA ALA A 99 9.01 -3.47 -32.26
C ALA A 99 7.71 -2.69 -32.51
N GLY A 100 7.55 -1.51 -31.91
CA GLY A 100 6.35 -0.68 -31.99
C GLY A 100 5.19 -1.17 -31.15
N LYS A 101 5.48 -1.90 -30.07
CA LYS A 101 4.49 -2.32 -29.08
C LYS A 101 4.51 -1.40 -27.87
N THR A 102 3.35 -1.11 -27.35
CA THR A 102 3.20 -0.33 -26.12
C THR A 102 3.34 -1.21 -24.88
N VAL A 103 4.15 -0.75 -23.95
CA VAL A 103 4.26 -1.25 -22.59
C VAL A 103 3.79 -0.16 -21.65
N GLU A 104 2.80 -0.47 -20.83
CA GLU A 104 2.38 0.40 -19.74
C GLU A 104 3.21 0.09 -18.50
N PHE A 105 3.74 1.12 -17.87
CA PHE A 105 4.49 1.05 -16.64
C PHE A 105 3.80 1.83 -15.54
N THR A 106 3.75 1.25 -14.33
CA THR A 106 3.34 1.96 -13.12
C THR A 106 4.40 1.80 -12.04
N LEU A 107 4.93 2.92 -11.58
CA LEU A 107 5.86 3.00 -10.46
C LEU A 107 5.10 3.39 -9.19
N ARG A 108 5.34 2.67 -8.10
CA ARG A 108 4.84 3.02 -6.75
C ARG A 108 6.01 3.08 -5.78
N LEU A 109 6.20 4.24 -5.15
CA LEU A 109 7.19 4.46 -4.11
C LEU A 109 6.55 4.19 -2.74
N GLY A 110 7.16 3.32 -1.93
CA GLY A 110 6.69 3.02 -0.59
C GLY A 110 5.40 2.18 -0.55
N SER A 111 5.23 1.30 -1.51
CA SER A 111 4.15 0.31 -1.53
C SER A 111 4.28 -0.69 -0.39
N ASN A 112 3.17 -1.10 0.22
CA ASN A 112 3.15 -2.25 1.12
C ASN A 112 3.23 -3.53 0.28
N LEU A 113 4.34 -4.26 0.40
CA LEU A 113 4.59 -5.48 -0.36
C LEU A 113 3.91 -6.67 0.32
N VAL A 114 3.33 -7.56 -0.47
CA VAL A 114 2.64 -8.77 0.04
C VAL A 114 3.61 -9.69 0.78
N SER A 115 4.85 -9.79 0.28
CA SER A 115 5.91 -10.59 0.88
C SER A 115 7.27 -9.97 0.62
N THR A 116 8.16 -10.08 1.59
CA THR A 116 9.59 -9.76 1.42
C THR A 116 10.46 -11.01 1.53
N ASP A 117 9.85 -12.18 1.73
CA ASP A 117 10.54 -13.46 1.92
C ASP A 117 10.95 -14.09 0.60
N GLU A 118 10.31 -13.71 -0.49
CA GLU A 118 10.53 -14.23 -1.83
C GLU A 118 11.56 -13.42 -2.64
N ALA A 119 12.07 -12.33 -2.08
CA ALA A 119 13.14 -11.54 -2.67
C ALA A 119 14.43 -12.36 -2.83
N ASN A 120 14.63 -12.91 -4.02
CA ASN A 120 15.73 -13.82 -4.37
C ASN A 120 16.74 -13.21 -5.36
N GLU A 121 16.47 -12.02 -5.85
CA GLU A 121 17.33 -11.21 -6.69
C GLU A 121 17.79 -9.95 -5.92
N GLN A 122 18.62 -9.14 -6.56
CA GLN A 122 19.08 -7.86 -6.00
C GLN A 122 19.22 -6.80 -7.09
N VAL A 123 18.93 -5.55 -6.72
CA VAL A 123 19.21 -4.37 -7.54
C VAL A 123 19.90 -3.32 -6.69
N GLU A 124 21.07 -2.84 -7.13
CA GLU A 124 21.90 -1.83 -6.43
C GLU A 124 22.14 -2.17 -4.93
N GLY A 125 22.16 -3.46 -4.59
CA GLY A 125 22.35 -3.96 -3.22
C GLY A 125 21.09 -4.13 -2.40
N LEU A 126 19.93 -3.73 -2.91
CA LEU A 126 18.63 -3.93 -2.27
C LEU A 126 18.03 -5.28 -2.68
N PRO A 127 17.35 -6.00 -1.77
CA PRO A 127 16.62 -7.21 -2.11
C PRO A 127 15.51 -6.92 -3.12
N MET A 128 15.37 -7.78 -4.13
CA MET A 128 14.39 -7.63 -5.19
C MET A 128 13.65 -8.94 -5.45
N GLU A 129 12.35 -8.85 -5.63
CA GLU A 129 11.45 -9.90 -6.07
C GLU A 129 10.93 -9.59 -7.46
N VAL A 130 10.74 -10.64 -8.26
CA VAL A 130 10.12 -10.55 -9.58
C VAL A 130 9.00 -11.56 -9.62
N ASP A 131 7.78 -11.09 -9.81
CA ASP A 131 6.57 -11.90 -9.88
C ASP A 131 5.84 -11.70 -11.21
N SER A 132 5.31 -12.80 -11.76
CA SER A 132 4.60 -12.80 -13.03
C SER A 132 3.70 -14.02 -13.14
N ASP A 133 2.39 -13.81 -13.11
CA ASP A 133 1.39 -14.85 -13.35
C ASP A 133 1.30 -15.22 -14.84
N ASP A 134 1.66 -14.29 -15.71
CA ASP A 134 1.69 -14.46 -17.17
C ASP A 134 2.80 -13.58 -17.79
N PRO A 135 3.27 -13.86 -19.02
CA PRO A 135 4.35 -13.10 -19.63
C PRO A 135 3.99 -11.68 -20.01
N GLU A 136 2.71 -11.32 -20.03
CA GLU A 136 2.23 -9.98 -20.42
C GLU A 136 2.29 -8.98 -19.27
N THR A 137 2.29 -9.47 -18.01
CA THR A 137 2.31 -8.62 -16.82
C THR A 137 3.41 -9.07 -15.87
N CYS A 138 4.19 -8.13 -15.37
CA CYS A 138 5.26 -8.39 -14.41
C CYS A 138 5.29 -7.32 -13.32
N TRP A 139 5.45 -7.78 -12.08
CA TRP A 139 5.73 -6.95 -10.92
C TRP A 139 7.17 -7.15 -10.48
N VAL A 140 7.88 -6.04 -10.31
CA VAL A 140 9.23 -6.01 -9.75
C VAL A 140 9.16 -5.20 -8.46
N SER A 141 9.44 -5.84 -7.34
CA SER A 141 9.39 -5.24 -6.01
C SER A 141 10.76 -5.16 -5.40
N VAL A 142 11.18 -3.98 -4.94
CA VAL A 142 12.44 -3.75 -4.23
C VAL A 142 12.14 -3.45 -2.78
N VAL A 143 12.64 -4.28 -1.87
CA VAL A 143 12.41 -4.14 -0.44
C VAL A 143 13.23 -2.99 0.10
N THR A 144 12.60 -2.02 0.74
CA THR A 144 13.24 -0.86 1.38
C THR A 144 13.15 -0.89 2.90
N SER A 145 12.21 -1.67 3.45
CA SER A 145 12.10 -1.94 4.89
C SER A 145 11.50 -3.31 5.13
N HIS A 146 12.08 -4.04 6.09
CA HIS A 146 11.50 -5.31 6.58
C HIS A 146 10.52 -5.11 7.73
N GLU A 147 10.50 -3.93 8.36
CA GLU A 147 9.64 -3.67 9.52
C GLU A 147 8.16 -3.67 9.12
N TYR A 148 7.85 -3.04 7.98
CA TYR A 148 6.47 -2.92 7.48
C TYR A 148 6.29 -3.53 6.10
N THR A 149 7.22 -4.37 5.64
CA THR A 149 7.19 -4.94 4.29
C THR A 149 7.10 -3.87 3.18
N MET A 150 7.70 -2.70 3.43
CA MET A 150 7.63 -1.57 2.50
C MET A 150 8.67 -1.67 1.40
N GLY A 151 8.32 -1.19 0.21
CA GLY A 151 9.21 -1.21 -0.93
C GLY A 151 8.83 -0.28 -2.06
N ILE A 152 9.59 -0.41 -3.14
CA ILE A 152 9.31 0.22 -4.42
C ILE A 152 8.75 -0.86 -5.33
N GLU A 153 7.57 -0.64 -5.90
CA GLU A 153 6.95 -1.56 -6.85
C GLU A 153 6.93 -0.95 -8.25
N PHE A 154 7.29 -1.77 -9.23
CA PHE A 154 7.26 -1.41 -10.63
C PHE A 154 6.48 -2.47 -11.41
N GLN A 155 5.31 -2.11 -11.88
CA GLN A 155 4.47 -2.96 -12.73
C GLN A 155 4.74 -2.63 -14.19
N ALA A 156 4.91 -3.66 -15.02
CA ALA A 156 4.92 -3.52 -16.47
C ALA A 156 3.85 -4.41 -17.09
N SER A 157 3.13 -3.89 -18.10
CA SER A 157 2.10 -4.62 -18.82
C SER A 157 2.21 -4.37 -20.32
N TYR A 158 2.29 -5.46 -21.12
CA TYR A 158 2.31 -5.39 -22.57
C TYR A 158 0.90 -5.48 -23.15
N GLU A 159 0.51 -4.49 -23.91
CA GLU A 159 -0.69 -4.59 -24.73
C GLU A 159 -0.47 -5.56 -25.89
N GLY A 160 -1.22 -6.68 -25.92
CA GLY A 160 -1.15 -7.70 -26.99
C GLY A 160 0.03 -8.67 -26.94
N GLY A 161 0.63 -8.81 -25.77
CA GLY A 161 1.59 -9.88 -25.46
C GLY A 161 3.05 -9.52 -25.63
N GLY A 162 3.87 -9.92 -24.69
CA GLY A 162 5.32 -9.70 -24.66
C GLY A 162 5.95 -10.29 -23.41
N ASP A 163 7.26 -10.11 -23.26
CA ASP A 163 7.98 -10.37 -21.99
C ASP A 163 8.04 -9.05 -21.20
N ALA A 164 7.20 -8.91 -20.22
CA ALA A 164 7.13 -7.70 -19.39
C ALA A 164 8.26 -7.62 -18.35
N CYS A 165 8.81 -8.77 -17.89
CA CYS A 165 9.77 -8.79 -16.80
C CYS A 165 11.15 -8.21 -17.18
N GLY A 166 11.62 -8.43 -18.40
CA GLY A 166 12.89 -7.87 -18.86
C GLY A 166 12.90 -6.33 -18.79
N PRO A 167 11.95 -5.65 -19.45
CA PRO A 167 11.76 -4.20 -19.36
C PRO A 167 11.54 -3.68 -17.94
N ALA A 168 10.69 -4.35 -17.13
CA ALA A 168 10.41 -3.95 -15.75
C ALA A 168 11.67 -3.95 -14.88
N LYS A 169 12.48 -5.00 -14.94
CA LYS A 169 13.76 -5.09 -14.20
C LYS A 169 14.75 -4.03 -14.65
N THR A 170 14.82 -3.77 -15.96
CA THR A 170 15.73 -2.76 -16.52
C THR A 170 15.34 -1.36 -16.03
N ALA A 171 14.05 -1.03 -16.10
CA ALA A 171 13.54 0.26 -15.63
C ALA A 171 13.68 0.40 -14.12
N MET A 172 13.35 -0.63 -13.32
CA MET A 172 13.56 -0.61 -11.86
C MET A 172 15.01 -0.32 -11.48
N GLN A 173 15.98 -0.91 -12.17
CA GLN A 173 17.40 -0.61 -11.92
C GLN A 173 17.71 0.88 -12.13
N LYS A 174 17.17 1.49 -13.18
CA LYS A 174 17.37 2.93 -13.45
C LYS A 174 16.67 3.80 -12.39
N VAL A 175 15.47 3.41 -11.96
CA VAL A 175 14.75 4.11 -10.88
C VAL A 175 15.58 4.12 -9.59
N VAL A 176 16.10 2.95 -9.14
CA VAL A 176 16.91 2.88 -7.93
C VAL A 176 18.21 3.70 -8.09
N GLN A 177 18.86 3.65 -9.26
CA GLN A 177 20.03 4.49 -9.55
C GLN A 177 19.71 5.98 -9.53
N ALA A 178 18.51 6.39 -9.98
CA ALA A 178 18.08 7.78 -9.94
C ALA A 178 17.81 8.25 -8.51
N LEU A 179 17.18 7.40 -7.69
CA LEU A 179 16.97 7.68 -6.25
C LEU A 179 18.29 7.94 -5.51
N HIS A 180 19.37 7.23 -5.84
CA HIS A 180 20.70 7.47 -5.28
C HIS A 180 21.39 8.77 -5.76
N LYS A 181 20.82 9.45 -6.76
CA LYS A 181 21.38 10.68 -7.33
C LYS A 181 20.62 11.95 -6.94
N GLU A 182 19.93 11.96 -5.82
CA GLU A 182 19.10 13.08 -5.38
C GLU A 182 17.98 13.35 -6.41
N PRO A 183 16.92 12.52 -6.43
CA PRO A 183 15.82 12.63 -7.39
C PRO A 183 15.08 13.94 -7.23
N GLU A 184 14.40 14.38 -8.28
CA GLU A 184 13.46 15.49 -8.21
C GLU A 184 12.40 15.20 -7.13
N GLN A 185 12.03 16.26 -6.43
CA GLN A 185 11.07 16.19 -5.32
C GLN A 185 9.78 16.86 -5.74
N TYR A 186 8.67 16.44 -5.17
CA TYR A 186 7.43 17.17 -5.29
C TYR A 186 7.59 18.64 -4.91
N GLU A 187 6.84 19.52 -5.58
CA GLU A 187 6.78 20.92 -5.20
C GLU A 187 6.21 21.06 -3.78
N LYS A 188 6.95 21.74 -2.90
CA LYS A 188 6.52 21.97 -1.52
C LYS A 188 5.62 23.19 -1.44
N LEU A 189 4.33 22.97 -1.37
CA LEU A 189 3.36 24.01 -1.15
C LEU A 189 3.32 24.44 0.33
N PRO A 190 3.05 25.72 0.65
CA PRO A 190 2.80 26.13 2.03
C PRO A 190 1.65 25.32 2.64
N GLY A 191 1.89 24.70 3.78
CA GLY A 191 0.88 23.88 4.45
C GLY A 191 0.75 22.45 3.93
N THR A 192 1.58 22.01 2.97
CA THR A 192 1.52 20.64 2.39
C THR A 192 1.63 19.56 3.45
N THR A 193 0.90 18.48 3.24
CA THR A 193 0.96 17.25 4.04
C THR A 193 1.95 16.22 3.48
N ILE A 194 2.58 16.49 2.34
CA ILE A 194 3.46 15.55 1.60
C ILE A 194 4.61 14.96 2.45
N GLU A 195 5.13 15.74 3.41
CA GLU A 195 6.23 15.30 4.28
C GLU A 195 5.75 14.55 5.53
N LEU A 196 4.43 14.55 5.78
CA LEU A 196 3.89 13.98 7.00
C LEU A 196 3.79 12.46 6.91
N ASP A 197 4.20 11.82 7.98
CA ASP A 197 3.92 10.41 8.20
C ASP A 197 2.53 10.27 8.84
N PRO A 198 1.54 9.67 8.18
CA PRO A 198 0.20 9.55 8.73
C PRO A 198 0.18 8.75 10.03
N CYS A 199 1.03 7.72 10.17
CA CYS A 199 1.15 6.94 11.39
C CYS A 199 1.71 7.76 12.57
N ALA A 200 2.67 8.67 12.31
CA ALA A 200 3.26 9.52 13.33
C ALA A 200 2.39 10.75 13.67
N THR A 201 1.47 11.13 12.79
CA THR A 201 0.64 12.35 12.95
C THR A 201 -0.55 12.12 13.87
N VAL A 202 -1.01 10.88 14.05
CA VAL A 202 -2.17 10.56 14.89
C VAL A 202 -1.90 10.76 16.38
N ASP A 203 -2.98 10.85 17.17
CA ASP A 203 -2.94 10.87 18.64
C ASP A 203 -3.17 9.45 19.17
N MET A 204 -2.12 8.74 19.53
CA MET A 204 -2.20 7.36 19.98
C MET A 204 -3.08 7.18 21.21
N ALA A 205 -3.16 8.17 22.11
CA ALA A 205 -4.07 8.09 23.27
C ALA A 205 -5.54 8.11 22.81
N LEU A 206 -5.87 8.96 21.82
CA LEU A 206 -7.21 9.03 21.24
C LEU A 206 -7.53 7.78 20.40
N ILE A 207 -6.56 7.26 19.64
CA ILE A 207 -6.70 5.99 18.90
C ILE A 207 -7.00 4.85 19.88
N THR A 208 -6.20 4.72 20.94
CA THR A 208 -6.39 3.69 21.98
C THR A 208 -7.77 3.79 22.65
N GLU A 209 -8.22 5.01 22.99
CA GLU A 209 -9.58 5.25 23.50
C GLU A 209 -10.64 4.79 22.51
N THR A 210 -10.44 5.07 21.20
CA THR A 210 -11.40 4.80 20.14
C THR A 210 -11.53 3.31 19.83
N LEU A 211 -10.40 2.60 19.81
CA LEU A 211 -10.32 1.16 19.52
C LEU A 211 -10.49 0.27 20.78
N GLY A 212 -10.27 0.84 21.99
CA GLY A 212 -10.32 0.11 23.26
C GLY A 212 -9.01 -0.59 23.62
N THR A 213 -8.01 -0.56 22.76
CA THR A 213 -6.66 -1.09 22.97
C THR A 213 -5.66 -0.29 22.16
N GLU A 214 -4.39 -0.29 22.54
CA GLU A 214 -3.31 0.28 21.75
C GLU A 214 -3.06 -0.61 20.52
N PRO A 215 -3.25 -0.10 19.29
CA PRO A 215 -3.04 -0.89 18.09
C PRO A 215 -1.59 -0.84 17.64
N PRO A 216 -1.12 -1.84 16.85
CA PRO A 216 0.03 -1.64 15.98
C PRO A 216 -0.26 -0.54 14.95
N LEU A 217 0.80 0.09 14.47
CA LEU A 217 0.75 1.03 13.35
C LEU A 217 1.12 0.28 12.08
N GLU A 218 0.27 0.29 11.08
CA GLU A 218 0.50 -0.43 9.83
C GLU A 218 0.41 0.52 8.64
N PRO A 219 1.54 1.07 8.19
CA PRO A 219 1.59 1.85 6.97
C PRO A 219 1.13 1.01 5.77
N GLN A 220 0.13 1.47 5.04
CA GLN A 220 -0.33 0.84 3.80
C GLN A 220 0.48 1.33 2.59
N ASN A 221 0.90 2.58 2.67
CA ASN A 221 1.85 3.24 1.78
C ASN A 221 2.48 4.42 2.54
N LEU A 222 3.21 5.29 1.85
CA LEU A 222 3.86 6.45 2.48
C LEU A 222 2.89 7.50 3.03
N HIS A 223 1.63 7.47 2.60
CA HIS A 223 0.63 8.48 2.88
C HIS A 223 -0.66 7.92 3.51
N GLU A 224 -0.67 6.63 3.87
CA GLU A 224 -1.81 5.97 4.51
C GLU A 224 -1.35 5.09 5.67
N CYS A 225 -2.08 5.14 6.79
CA CYS A 225 -1.84 4.36 8.00
C CYS A 225 -3.12 3.68 8.47
N ASP A 226 -3.05 2.37 8.65
CA ASP A 226 -4.09 1.57 9.25
C ASP A 226 -3.74 1.20 10.71
N MET A 227 -4.75 1.19 11.56
CA MET A 227 -4.63 0.89 12.98
C MET A 227 -5.82 0.05 13.41
N TRP A 228 -5.60 -1.21 13.78
CA TRP A 228 -6.66 -2.10 14.25
C TRP A 228 -6.31 -2.78 15.56
N ALA A 229 -7.32 -3.19 16.31
CA ALA A 229 -7.12 -3.86 17.58
C ALA A 229 -6.46 -5.24 17.36
N GLU A 230 -5.32 -5.46 17.98
CA GLU A 230 -4.56 -6.72 17.86
C GLU A 230 -5.43 -7.93 18.26
N GLY A 231 -5.40 -8.98 17.46
CA GLY A 231 -6.15 -10.21 17.69
C GLY A 231 -7.66 -10.14 17.40
N SER A 232 -8.17 -9.01 16.93
CA SER A 232 -9.59 -8.83 16.59
C SER A 232 -9.94 -9.16 15.14
N GLY A 233 -8.98 -9.56 14.31
CA GLY A 233 -9.14 -9.63 12.85
C GLY A 233 -8.94 -8.26 12.22
N ALA A 234 -9.86 -7.85 11.34
CA ALA A 234 -9.77 -6.57 10.63
C ALA A 234 -10.50 -5.41 11.36
N TYR A 235 -11.15 -5.63 12.51
CA TYR A 235 -12.00 -4.63 13.18
C TYR A 235 -11.91 -4.67 14.71
N PRO A 236 -12.15 -3.51 15.39
CA PRO A 236 -12.34 -2.19 14.82
C PRO A 236 -11.06 -1.64 14.17
N LEU A 237 -11.24 -0.80 13.15
CA LEU A 237 -10.18 -0.19 12.35
C LEU A 237 -10.30 1.32 12.38
N VAL A 238 -9.17 2.01 12.51
CA VAL A 238 -9.01 3.43 12.17
C VAL A 238 -8.02 3.53 11.02
N LYS A 239 -8.37 4.30 10.00
CA LYS A 239 -7.52 4.59 8.86
C LYS A 239 -7.33 6.10 8.74
N VAL A 240 -6.11 6.54 8.47
CA VAL A 240 -5.77 7.94 8.21
C VAL A 240 -4.95 8.01 6.93
N GLY A 241 -5.33 8.91 6.04
CA GLY A 241 -4.60 9.08 4.78
C GLY A 241 -4.59 10.52 4.29
N PHE A 242 -3.57 10.79 3.47
CA PHE A 242 -3.35 12.02 2.73
C PHE A 242 -3.25 11.66 1.26
N TYR A 243 -3.93 12.38 0.38
CA TYR A 243 -3.91 12.07 -1.05
C TYR A 243 -4.16 13.31 -1.91
N LEU A 244 -3.80 13.22 -3.18
CA LEU A 244 -4.18 14.20 -4.19
C LEU A 244 -5.50 13.81 -4.84
N GLY A 245 -6.40 14.76 -4.99
CA GLY A 245 -7.69 14.49 -5.59
C GLY A 245 -8.61 15.70 -5.64
N ILE A 246 -9.82 15.44 -6.15
CA ILE A 246 -10.89 16.42 -6.19
C ILE A 246 -11.40 16.69 -4.77
N GLU A 247 -11.77 17.95 -4.48
CA GLU A 247 -12.42 18.33 -3.23
C GLU A 247 -13.64 17.43 -2.96
N PRO A 248 -13.78 16.86 -1.75
CA PRO A 248 -14.94 16.03 -1.41
C PRO A 248 -16.26 16.73 -1.65
N ASP A 249 -17.18 16.08 -2.39
CA ASP A 249 -18.46 16.66 -2.76
C ASP A 249 -19.43 16.67 -1.56
N PRO A 250 -19.88 17.84 -1.08
CA PRO A 250 -20.87 17.92 0.00
C PRO A 250 -22.20 17.22 -0.33
N ALA A 251 -22.48 16.91 -1.58
CA ALA A 251 -23.68 16.17 -1.98
C ALA A 251 -23.57 14.64 -1.72
N GLU A 252 -22.35 14.13 -1.54
CA GLU A 252 -22.09 12.70 -1.28
C GLU A 252 -22.12 12.35 0.22
N GLY A 253 -22.31 13.34 1.11
CA GLY A 253 -22.33 13.11 2.55
C GLY A 253 -22.96 14.24 3.35
N GLU A 254 -22.66 14.28 4.63
CA GLU A 254 -23.11 15.33 5.54
C GLU A 254 -21.94 16.29 5.84
N ALA A 255 -22.18 17.58 5.69
CA ALA A 255 -21.18 18.59 6.06
C ALA A 255 -20.97 18.63 7.59
N VAL A 256 -19.71 18.61 8.02
CA VAL A 256 -19.32 18.65 9.43
C VAL A 256 -18.22 19.70 9.65
N ASP A 257 -18.33 20.45 10.76
CA ASP A 257 -17.30 21.40 11.18
C ASP A 257 -16.25 20.68 12.03
N LEU A 258 -15.02 20.68 11.55
CA LEU A 258 -13.86 20.11 12.26
C LEU A 258 -13.17 21.11 13.20
N GLY A 259 -13.64 22.36 13.26
CA GLY A 259 -12.98 23.46 13.97
C GLY A 259 -11.89 24.12 13.12
N ASN A 260 -11.29 25.18 13.66
CA ASN A 260 -10.24 25.97 12.98
C ASN A 260 -10.63 26.54 11.59
N GLY A 261 -11.94 26.55 11.26
CA GLY A 261 -12.46 26.99 9.97
C GLY A 261 -12.45 25.91 8.89
N VAL A 262 -12.17 24.65 9.26
CA VAL A 262 -12.17 23.50 8.35
C VAL A 262 -13.55 22.86 8.32
N SER A 263 -14.15 22.79 7.13
CA SER A 263 -15.37 22.03 6.85
C SER A 263 -15.00 20.73 6.15
N ALA A 264 -15.66 19.63 6.53
CA ALA A 264 -15.45 18.31 5.96
C ALA A 264 -16.77 17.70 5.50
N VAL A 265 -16.68 16.68 4.68
CA VAL A 265 -17.80 15.81 4.32
C VAL A 265 -17.65 14.50 5.09
N ARG A 266 -18.71 14.06 5.77
CA ARG A 266 -18.76 12.73 6.38
C ARG A 266 -19.75 11.85 5.68
N GLY A 267 -19.31 10.64 5.33
CA GLY A 267 -20.12 9.64 4.65
C GLY A 267 -20.11 8.30 5.38
N VAL A 268 -21.27 7.63 5.39
CA VAL A 268 -21.35 6.24 5.86
C VAL A 268 -20.87 5.30 4.76
N GLU A 269 -20.28 4.18 5.15
CA GLU A 269 -19.89 3.13 4.20
C GLU A 269 -21.03 2.14 3.97
N ASP A 270 -21.27 1.77 2.72
CA ASP A 270 -22.44 0.95 2.34
C ASP A 270 -22.31 -0.54 2.72
N LEU A 271 -21.07 -1.04 2.81
CA LEU A 271 -20.80 -2.48 2.99
C LEU A 271 -20.45 -2.88 4.43
N GLU A 272 -20.18 -1.91 5.30
CA GLU A 272 -19.66 -2.13 6.65
C GLU A 272 -20.21 -1.07 7.60
N VAL A 273 -20.16 -1.33 8.91
CA VAL A 273 -20.45 -0.28 9.88
C VAL A 273 -19.26 0.67 9.97
N GLY A 274 -19.22 1.60 9.04
CA GLY A 274 -18.10 2.53 8.88
C GLY A 274 -18.56 3.95 8.61
N CYS A 275 -17.64 4.88 8.80
CA CYS A 275 -17.79 6.28 8.43
C CYS A 275 -16.43 6.89 8.10
N THR A 276 -16.40 7.60 6.98
CA THR A 276 -15.24 8.40 6.55
C THR A 276 -15.56 9.88 6.70
N VAL A 277 -14.60 10.63 7.23
CA VAL A 277 -14.61 12.10 7.30
C VAL A 277 -13.46 12.59 6.45
N GLU A 278 -13.75 13.42 5.46
CA GLU A 278 -12.82 13.82 4.43
C GLU A 278 -12.92 15.31 4.15
N TRP A 279 -11.76 15.96 3.90
CA TRP A 279 -11.70 17.38 3.57
C TRP A 279 -10.52 17.72 2.69
N GLN A 280 -10.67 18.78 1.91
CA GLN A 280 -9.55 19.38 1.20
C GLN A 280 -8.72 20.22 2.18
N HIS A 281 -7.43 19.89 2.28
CA HIS A 281 -6.50 20.59 3.17
C HIS A 281 -5.89 21.82 2.51
N ILE A 282 -5.37 21.66 1.29
CA ILE A 282 -4.91 22.77 0.44
C ILE A 282 -5.34 22.55 -1.00
N LYS A 283 -5.53 23.65 -1.75
CA LYS A 283 -5.80 23.60 -3.19
C LYS A 283 -4.51 23.46 -3.97
N SER A 284 -4.54 22.67 -5.04
CA SER A 284 -3.44 22.64 -5.99
C SER A 284 -3.35 23.95 -6.77
N PRO A 285 -2.14 24.50 -6.97
CA PRO A 285 -1.94 25.66 -7.83
C PRO A 285 -1.86 25.30 -9.31
N ARG A 286 -2.02 24.03 -9.70
CA ARG A 286 -1.89 23.60 -11.10
C ARG A 286 -3.03 24.18 -11.95
N ASP A 287 -2.68 25.01 -12.93
CA ASP A 287 -3.64 25.75 -13.78
C ASP A 287 -4.42 24.86 -14.76
N ASP A 288 -3.95 23.61 -14.98
CA ASP A 288 -4.52 22.64 -15.92
C ASP A 288 -5.52 21.68 -15.26
N GLU A 289 -5.60 21.70 -13.93
CA GLU A 289 -6.51 20.87 -13.17
C GLU A 289 -7.79 21.64 -12.79
N ALA A 290 -8.84 20.88 -12.46
CA ALA A 290 -10.08 21.50 -11.99
C ALA A 290 -9.81 22.37 -10.77
N ASP A 291 -10.49 23.53 -10.66
CA ASP A 291 -10.38 24.47 -9.54
C ASP A 291 -10.57 23.81 -8.14
N THR A 292 -11.01 22.58 -8.13
CA THR A 292 -11.29 21.77 -6.94
C THR A 292 -10.23 20.72 -6.63
N TYR A 293 -9.16 20.60 -7.44
CA TYR A 293 -8.11 19.63 -7.19
C TYR A 293 -7.14 20.12 -6.10
N GLY A 294 -6.63 19.19 -5.28
CA GLY A 294 -5.71 19.56 -4.20
C GLY A 294 -5.34 18.39 -3.29
N GLU A 295 -4.71 18.72 -2.17
CA GLU A 295 -4.39 17.77 -1.13
C GLU A 295 -5.60 17.54 -0.24
N ASN A 296 -6.05 16.31 -0.16
CA ASN A 296 -7.15 15.88 0.69
C ASN A 296 -6.63 15.05 1.86
N VAL A 297 -7.40 15.07 2.93
CA VAL A 297 -7.14 14.27 4.13
C VAL A 297 -8.42 13.53 4.50
N TYR A 298 -8.26 12.27 4.86
CA TYR A 298 -9.39 11.50 5.36
C TYR A 298 -9.07 10.75 6.66
N VAL A 299 -10.12 10.50 7.42
CA VAL A 299 -10.12 9.65 8.60
C VAL A 299 -11.33 8.72 8.52
N THR A 300 -11.07 7.43 8.54
CA THR A 300 -12.11 6.40 8.54
C THR A 300 -12.12 5.67 9.87
N PHE A 301 -13.32 5.39 10.39
CA PHE A 301 -13.53 4.41 11.45
C PHE A 301 -14.47 3.33 10.96
N ARG A 302 -14.08 2.06 11.18
CA ARG A 302 -14.90 0.88 10.85
C ARG A 302 -15.06 -0.03 12.06
N ALA A 303 -16.20 -0.67 12.17
CA ALA A 303 -16.49 -1.68 13.17
C ALA A 303 -17.17 -2.90 12.54
N GLU A 304 -17.00 -4.06 13.16
CA GLU A 304 -17.70 -5.27 12.77
C GLU A 304 -19.22 -5.16 13.09
N GLU A 305 -20.04 -5.69 12.20
CA GLU A 305 -21.49 -5.77 12.44
C GLU A 305 -21.81 -6.55 13.72
N GLY A 306 -22.79 -6.07 14.48
CA GLY A 306 -23.22 -6.73 15.71
C GLY A 306 -22.40 -6.40 16.96
N THR A 307 -21.36 -5.56 16.87
CA THR A 307 -20.55 -5.11 18.03
C THR A 307 -21.25 -4.05 18.88
N GLY A 308 -22.46 -3.61 18.48
CA GLY A 308 -23.20 -2.54 19.15
C GLY A 308 -22.80 -1.13 18.71
N VAL A 309 -21.87 -1.01 17.78
CA VAL A 309 -21.58 0.23 17.06
C VAL A 309 -22.55 0.32 15.89
N ASP A 310 -23.20 1.46 15.73
CA ASP A 310 -23.97 1.81 14.53
C ASP A 310 -23.27 2.88 13.71
N HIS A 311 -23.78 3.20 12.52
CA HIS A 311 -23.17 4.22 11.63
C HIS A 311 -23.08 5.59 12.31
N THR A 312 -24.03 5.97 13.15
CA THR A 312 -23.98 7.24 13.88
C THR A 312 -22.79 7.26 14.83
N ALA A 313 -22.62 6.20 15.62
CA ALA A 313 -21.48 6.09 16.54
C ALA A 313 -20.14 5.99 15.79
N ALA A 314 -20.11 5.33 14.63
CA ALA A 314 -18.93 5.28 13.78
C ALA A 314 -18.56 6.69 13.27
N CYS A 315 -19.54 7.45 12.78
CA CYS A 315 -19.34 8.82 12.33
C CYS A 315 -18.90 9.77 13.45
N ASP A 316 -19.43 9.62 14.67
CA ASP A 316 -18.99 10.42 15.81
C ASP A 316 -17.53 10.15 16.18
N LYS A 317 -17.10 8.87 16.11
CA LYS A 317 -15.71 8.47 16.33
C LYS A 317 -14.78 9.04 15.25
N ALA A 318 -15.09 8.84 13.96
CA ALA A 318 -14.33 9.37 12.84
C ALA A 318 -14.22 10.91 12.92
N THR A 319 -15.33 11.62 13.24
CA THR A 319 -15.35 13.08 13.39
C THR A 319 -14.44 13.53 14.54
N LYS A 320 -14.47 12.87 15.69
CA LYS A 320 -13.60 13.19 16.83
C LYS A 320 -12.12 13.04 16.48
N LEU A 321 -11.76 11.98 15.76
CA LEU A 321 -10.40 11.75 15.27
C LEU A 321 -9.98 12.82 14.25
N ALA A 322 -10.84 13.15 13.29
CA ALA A 322 -10.58 14.19 12.29
C ALA A 322 -10.39 15.58 12.94
N GLN A 323 -11.21 15.95 13.92
CA GLN A 323 -11.05 17.20 14.68
C GLN A 323 -9.71 17.28 15.41
N ASN A 324 -9.23 16.17 15.97
CA ASN A 324 -7.90 16.09 16.57
C ASN A 324 -6.80 16.25 15.52
N LEU A 325 -6.92 15.56 14.40
CA LEU A 325 -5.94 15.56 13.31
C LEU A 325 -5.77 16.96 12.72
N VAL A 326 -6.86 17.68 12.40
CA VAL A 326 -6.83 19.07 11.88
C VAL A 326 -5.95 19.98 12.73
N SER A 327 -5.92 19.78 14.06
CA SER A 327 -5.11 20.61 14.96
C SER A 327 -3.60 20.37 14.84
N LYS A 328 -3.19 19.27 14.21
CA LYS A 328 -1.80 18.83 14.07
C LYS A 328 -1.23 19.08 12.68
N LEU A 329 -2.10 19.29 11.69
CA LEU A 329 -1.68 19.56 10.31
C LEU A 329 -1.02 20.94 10.19
N PRO A 330 -0.08 21.11 9.25
CA PRO A 330 0.45 22.40 8.90
C PRO A 330 -0.69 23.37 8.52
N LYS A 331 -0.51 24.64 8.74
CA LYS A 331 -1.50 25.63 8.31
C LYS A 331 -1.35 25.91 6.82
N ALA A 332 -2.46 25.77 6.10
CA ALA A 332 -2.59 26.14 4.71
C ALA A 332 -2.47 27.67 4.50
#